data_40af72259bed3fe537bc8ba0dec827b8
#
_entry.id   40af72259bed3fe537bc8ba0dec827b8
#
_cell.length_a   1.000
_cell.length_b   1.000
_cell.length_c   1.000
_cell.angle_alpha   90.00
_cell.angle_beta   90.00
_cell.angle_gamma   90.00
#
_symmetry.space_group_name_H-M   'P 1'
#
loop_
_entity.id
_entity.type
_entity.pdbx_description
1 polymer ?
#
loop_
_entity_poly.entity_id
_entity_poly.type
_entity_poly.pdbx_seq_one_letter_code
_entity_poly.pdbx_strand_id
1 'polypeptide(L)'
;MTQLLILGAQGQVGRALVTRARQASIRCDALARLECDIGDRAAVERVVKLGSVVVNCAAYTAVDQAETEAEAAYRVNSVGAGNVAAACAAIGVPLVHLSTDYIFDGESREPTHEDDPPRPLNVYGHSKLAGEIAVRQRLKAHIILRSSWIFSAHGQNFVKTILRLANTQSPLRVVDDQIGGPTSADDVAKAILDILAGTAKSDFAQWGTYHFAGAPPVSWCEFARVIVAHSGSGTAVLPIATRDYPSPARRPLNSVLDCSRISRVFGIKQPDWRAALGNVLEALTAKT
;
A
#
# COMPACT_ATOMS: atom_id res chain seq x y z
N MET A 1 -26.69 0.33 9.30
CA MET A 1 -25.70 0.90 8.36
C MET A 1 -24.33 0.42 8.81
N THR A 2 -23.57 -0.19 7.91
CA THR A 2 -22.22 -0.66 8.19
C THR A 2 -21.32 0.55 8.47
N GLN A 3 -20.60 0.55 9.59
CA GLN A 3 -19.66 1.60 9.96
C GLN A 3 -18.25 1.18 9.51
N LEU A 4 -17.56 2.06 8.79
CA LEU A 4 -16.18 1.80 8.35
C LEU A 4 -15.22 2.21 9.48
N LEU A 5 -14.38 1.29 9.95
CA LEU A 5 -13.25 1.59 10.84
C LEU A 5 -11.95 1.58 10.06
N ILE A 6 -11.26 2.72 10.01
CA ILE A 6 -9.99 2.89 9.31
C ILE A 6 -8.86 3.03 10.33
N LEU A 7 -7.98 2.05 10.40
CA LEU A 7 -6.76 2.09 11.21
C LEU A 7 -5.58 2.59 10.36
N GLY A 8 -4.74 3.47 10.92
CA GLY A 8 -3.66 4.14 10.18
C GLY A 8 -4.15 5.31 9.31
N ALA A 9 -5.16 6.03 9.77
CA ALA A 9 -5.84 7.10 9.03
C ALA A 9 -4.94 8.28 8.60
N GLN A 10 -3.77 8.48 9.23
CA GLN A 10 -2.82 9.53 8.85
C GLN A 10 -1.85 9.12 7.74
N GLY A 11 -1.77 7.83 7.39
CA GLY A 11 -0.99 7.33 6.25
C GLY A 11 -1.57 7.78 4.91
N GLN A 12 -0.81 7.56 3.82
CA GLN A 12 -1.22 7.96 2.47
C GLN A 12 -2.59 7.38 2.10
N VAL A 13 -2.74 6.05 2.17
CA VAL A 13 -3.99 5.37 1.83
C VAL A 13 -5.10 5.68 2.84
N GLY A 14 -4.78 5.73 4.14
CA GLY A 14 -5.76 6.07 5.17
C GLY A 14 -6.42 7.43 4.93
N ARG A 15 -5.63 8.47 4.62
CA ARG A 15 -6.13 9.81 4.26
C ARG A 15 -7.01 9.80 3.01
N ALA A 16 -6.56 9.13 1.97
CA ALA A 16 -7.32 8.99 0.73
C ALA A 16 -8.66 8.27 0.98
N LEU A 17 -8.63 7.19 1.77
CA LEU A 17 -9.83 6.43 2.10
C LEU A 17 -10.84 7.25 2.93
N VAL A 18 -10.37 8.03 3.91
CA VAL A 18 -11.23 8.97 4.67
C VAL A 18 -11.89 9.99 3.75
N THR A 19 -11.12 10.55 2.82
CA THR A 19 -11.64 11.53 1.86
C THR A 19 -12.73 10.91 0.97
N ARG A 20 -12.44 9.74 0.38
CA ARG A 20 -13.42 9.04 -0.47
C ARG A 20 -14.64 8.54 0.29
N ALA A 21 -14.48 8.04 1.51
CA ALA A 21 -15.61 7.63 2.34
C ALA A 21 -16.56 8.83 2.62
N ARG A 22 -16.01 10.01 2.92
CA ARG A 22 -16.80 11.22 3.11
C ARG A 22 -17.53 11.65 1.84
N GLN A 23 -16.86 11.62 0.69
CA GLN A 23 -17.47 11.94 -0.62
C GLN A 23 -18.61 10.98 -0.97
N ALA A 24 -18.47 9.71 -0.59
CA ALA A 24 -19.51 8.68 -0.77
C ALA A 24 -20.56 8.65 0.36
N SER A 25 -20.52 9.61 1.31
CA SER A 25 -21.41 9.65 2.49
C SER A 25 -21.37 8.37 3.35
N ILE A 26 -20.24 7.68 3.36
CA ILE A 26 -19.99 6.48 4.19
C ILE A 26 -19.52 6.96 5.58
N ARG A 27 -20.24 6.55 6.65
CA ARG A 27 -19.80 6.82 8.03
C ARG A 27 -18.51 6.07 8.31
N CYS A 28 -17.48 6.78 8.76
CA CYS A 28 -16.22 6.16 9.13
C CYS A 28 -15.65 6.72 10.44
N ASP A 29 -15.11 5.83 11.27
CA ASP A 29 -14.20 6.15 12.35
C ASP A 29 -12.77 5.97 11.81
N ALA A 30 -11.97 7.02 11.85
CA ALA A 30 -10.65 7.04 11.26
C ALA A 30 -9.60 7.33 12.34
N LEU A 31 -8.84 6.30 12.71
CA LEU A 31 -7.94 6.35 13.85
C LEU A 31 -6.47 6.33 13.41
N ALA A 32 -5.73 7.29 13.94
CA ALA A 32 -4.26 7.35 13.80
C ALA A 32 -3.58 6.52 14.91
N ARG A 33 -2.25 6.39 14.84
CA ARG A 33 -1.45 5.61 15.80
C ARG A 33 -1.65 6.08 17.25
N LEU A 34 -1.78 7.38 17.49
CA LEU A 34 -1.98 7.93 18.84
C LEU A 34 -3.35 7.56 19.43
N GLU A 35 -4.34 7.31 18.58
CA GLU A 35 -5.71 6.95 18.99
C GLU A 35 -5.88 5.42 19.09
N CYS A 36 -5.16 4.67 18.25
CA CYS A 36 -5.12 3.21 18.26
C CYS A 36 -3.77 2.71 17.72
N ASP A 37 -2.84 2.40 18.63
CA ASP A 37 -1.64 1.63 18.25
C ASP A 37 -2.04 0.17 18.05
N ILE A 38 -1.99 -0.32 16.82
CA ILE A 38 -2.37 -1.71 16.52
C ILE A 38 -1.46 -2.74 17.19
N GLY A 39 -0.23 -2.37 17.58
CA GLY A 39 0.66 -3.19 18.39
C GLY A 39 0.18 -3.41 19.83
N ASP A 40 -0.80 -2.62 20.28
CA ASP A 40 -1.50 -2.80 21.56
C ASP A 40 -2.85 -3.51 21.33
N ARG A 41 -2.92 -4.77 21.75
CA ARG A 41 -4.11 -5.60 21.60
C ARG A 41 -5.34 -4.98 22.27
N ALA A 42 -5.20 -4.46 23.49
CA ALA A 42 -6.31 -3.88 24.22
C ALA A 42 -6.84 -2.59 23.54
N ALA A 43 -5.95 -1.78 22.94
CA ALA A 43 -6.36 -0.63 22.14
C ALA A 43 -7.20 -1.04 20.93
N VAL A 44 -6.80 -2.11 20.22
CA VAL A 44 -7.56 -2.63 19.07
C VAL A 44 -8.93 -3.18 19.49
N GLU A 45 -8.99 -3.99 20.54
CA GLU A 45 -10.25 -4.57 21.03
C GLU A 45 -11.28 -3.51 21.46
N ARG A 46 -10.83 -2.35 21.97
CA ARG A 46 -11.72 -1.24 22.34
C ARG A 46 -12.40 -0.58 21.14
N VAL A 47 -11.76 -0.56 19.97
CA VAL A 47 -12.25 0.21 18.80
C VAL A 47 -12.97 -0.65 17.77
N VAL A 48 -12.66 -1.95 17.69
CA VAL A 48 -13.35 -2.89 16.78
C VAL A 48 -14.70 -3.26 17.39
N LYS A 49 -15.80 -2.86 16.71
CA LYS A 49 -17.18 -2.99 17.21
C LYS A 49 -18.03 -3.82 16.25
N LEU A 50 -19.06 -4.45 16.78
CA LEU A 50 -20.05 -5.20 16.00
C LEU A 50 -20.71 -4.28 14.94
N GLY A 51 -20.90 -4.81 13.72
CA GLY A 51 -21.46 -4.08 12.59
C GLY A 51 -20.47 -3.17 11.87
N SER A 52 -19.18 -3.14 12.28
CA SER A 52 -18.10 -2.47 11.53
C SER A 52 -17.61 -3.30 10.35
N VAL A 53 -16.98 -2.63 9.38
CA VAL A 53 -16.00 -3.23 8.48
C VAL A 53 -14.66 -2.57 8.77
N VAL A 54 -13.63 -3.35 8.99
CA VAL A 54 -12.31 -2.83 9.39
C VAL A 54 -11.38 -2.76 8.18
N VAL A 55 -10.72 -1.61 7.99
CA VAL A 55 -9.63 -1.45 7.02
C VAL A 55 -8.36 -1.11 7.76
N ASN A 56 -7.38 -2.01 7.72
CA ASN A 56 -6.07 -1.80 8.32
C ASN A 56 -5.08 -1.25 7.29
N CYS A 57 -4.88 0.08 7.31
CA CYS A 57 -3.84 0.81 6.57
C CYS A 57 -2.59 1.09 7.42
N ALA A 58 -2.60 0.71 8.71
CA ALA A 58 -1.47 0.95 9.59
C ALA A 58 -0.34 -0.03 9.27
N ALA A 59 0.87 0.52 9.07
CA ALA A 59 2.07 -0.26 8.81
C ALA A 59 3.33 0.54 9.21
N TYR A 60 4.40 -0.17 9.52
CA TYR A 60 5.76 0.35 9.50
C TYR A 60 6.27 0.27 8.06
N THR A 61 6.53 1.40 7.41
CA THR A 61 6.82 1.48 5.97
C THR A 61 8.22 2.02 5.63
N ALA A 62 9.04 2.33 6.63
CA ALA A 62 10.41 2.79 6.43
C ALA A 62 11.32 1.59 6.11
N VAL A 63 11.36 1.18 4.83
CA VAL A 63 11.98 -0.06 4.35
C VAL A 63 13.44 -0.18 4.77
N ASP A 64 14.25 0.88 4.54
CA ASP A 64 15.67 0.86 4.88
C ASP A 64 15.91 0.87 6.39
N GLN A 65 15.09 1.62 7.13
CA GLN A 65 15.19 1.70 8.58
C GLN A 65 14.73 0.40 9.28
N ALA A 66 13.87 -0.38 8.62
CA ALA A 66 13.45 -1.68 9.13
C ALA A 66 14.63 -2.65 9.32
N GLU A 67 15.72 -2.52 8.53
CA GLU A 67 16.90 -3.36 8.67
C GLU A 67 17.60 -3.20 10.04
N THR A 68 17.47 -2.02 10.65
CA THR A 68 18.01 -1.71 11.98
C THR A 68 16.95 -1.68 13.08
N GLU A 69 15.65 -1.56 12.72
CA GLU A 69 14.52 -1.49 13.63
C GLU A 69 13.55 -2.68 13.43
N ALA A 70 14.10 -3.88 13.27
CA ALA A 70 13.32 -5.08 12.96
C ALA A 70 12.19 -5.33 13.97
N GLU A 71 12.45 -5.17 15.27
CA GLU A 71 11.44 -5.35 16.32
C GLU A 71 10.25 -4.40 16.13
N ALA A 72 10.50 -3.11 15.83
CA ALA A 72 9.44 -2.14 15.58
C ALA A 72 8.63 -2.50 14.32
N ALA A 73 9.31 -2.95 13.25
CA ALA A 73 8.65 -3.40 12.03
C ALA A 73 7.74 -4.61 12.28
N TYR A 74 8.23 -5.65 12.96
CA TYR A 74 7.43 -6.83 13.30
C TYR A 74 6.30 -6.53 14.29
N ARG A 75 6.55 -5.65 15.29
CA ARG A 75 5.51 -5.24 16.23
C ARG A 75 4.30 -4.63 15.53
N VAL A 76 4.52 -3.79 14.52
CA VAL A 76 3.42 -3.15 13.79
C VAL A 76 2.89 -4.08 12.70
N ASN A 77 3.77 -4.58 11.82
CA ASN A 77 3.35 -5.26 10.60
C ASN A 77 2.85 -6.70 10.83
N SER A 78 3.36 -7.38 11.86
CA SER A 78 2.99 -8.76 12.19
C SER A 78 2.07 -8.84 13.40
N VAL A 79 2.55 -8.43 14.59
CA VAL A 79 1.76 -8.51 15.81
C VAL A 79 0.52 -7.64 15.69
N GLY A 80 0.66 -6.40 15.23
CA GLY A 80 -0.44 -5.47 15.04
C GLY A 80 -1.51 -5.98 14.06
N ALA A 81 -1.08 -6.51 12.90
CA ALA A 81 -2.02 -7.12 11.95
C ALA A 81 -2.77 -8.31 12.58
N GLY A 82 -2.06 -9.15 13.35
CA GLY A 82 -2.65 -10.25 14.07
C GLY A 82 -3.65 -9.83 15.16
N ASN A 83 -3.39 -8.73 15.88
CA ASN A 83 -4.31 -8.15 16.87
C ASN A 83 -5.61 -7.68 16.20
N VAL A 84 -5.50 -6.97 15.06
CA VAL A 84 -6.68 -6.51 14.32
C VAL A 84 -7.50 -7.70 13.82
N ALA A 85 -6.86 -8.72 13.24
CA ALA A 85 -7.55 -9.91 12.76
C ALA A 85 -8.23 -10.69 13.89
N ALA A 86 -7.58 -10.82 15.06
CA ALA A 86 -8.14 -11.49 16.22
C ALA A 86 -9.37 -10.74 16.78
N ALA A 87 -9.31 -9.41 16.87
CA ALA A 87 -10.44 -8.60 17.31
C ALA A 87 -11.61 -8.70 16.34
N CYS A 88 -11.36 -8.68 15.03
CA CYS A 88 -12.38 -8.88 14.00
C CYS A 88 -13.02 -10.28 14.11
N ALA A 89 -12.21 -11.32 14.31
CA ALA A 89 -12.69 -12.69 14.44
C ALA A 89 -13.57 -12.89 15.67
N ALA A 90 -13.20 -12.27 16.81
CA ALA A 90 -13.94 -12.39 18.07
C ALA A 90 -15.39 -11.92 17.98
N ILE A 91 -15.68 -10.97 17.09
CA ILE A 91 -17.02 -10.39 16.91
C ILE A 91 -17.59 -10.58 15.49
N GLY A 92 -16.92 -11.38 14.65
CA GLY A 92 -17.43 -11.77 13.33
C GLY A 92 -17.51 -10.63 12.30
N VAL A 93 -16.60 -9.65 12.34
CA VAL A 93 -16.57 -8.56 11.35
C VAL A 93 -15.44 -8.75 10.32
N PRO A 94 -15.64 -8.36 9.05
CA PRO A 94 -14.64 -8.52 8.01
C PRO A 94 -13.49 -7.51 8.12
N LEU A 95 -12.34 -7.89 7.56
CA LEU A 95 -11.11 -7.10 7.52
C LEU A 95 -10.58 -6.96 6.09
N VAL A 96 -10.26 -5.74 5.67
CA VAL A 96 -9.34 -5.47 4.56
C VAL A 96 -7.99 -5.07 5.13
N HIS A 97 -6.94 -5.82 4.81
CA HIS A 97 -5.57 -5.59 5.29
C HIS A 97 -4.66 -5.22 4.12
N LEU A 98 -4.04 -4.03 4.17
CA LEU A 98 -3.07 -3.60 3.17
C LEU A 98 -1.74 -4.33 3.34
N SER A 99 -1.24 -4.88 2.23
CA SER A 99 0.07 -5.53 2.14
C SER A 99 0.91 -4.95 0.99
N THR A 100 1.98 -5.62 0.59
CA THR A 100 3.02 -5.12 -0.30
C THR A 100 3.48 -6.16 -1.31
N ASP A 101 4.02 -5.70 -2.43
CA ASP A 101 4.83 -6.43 -3.41
C ASP A 101 6.16 -6.95 -2.83
N TYR A 102 6.71 -6.33 -1.79
CA TYR A 102 8.01 -6.70 -1.17
C TYR A 102 8.00 -8.05 -0.45
N ILE A 103 6.90 -8.77 -0.46
CA ILE A 103 6.87 -10.18 -0.05
C ILE A 103 7.47 -11.12 -1.10
N PHE A 104 7.75 -10.65 -2.31
CA PHE A 104 8.36 -11.40 -3.41
C PHE A 104 9.81 -10.99 -3.63
N ASP A 105 10.63 -11.92 -4.17
CA ASP A 105 12.05 -11.67 -4.48
C ASP A 105 12.27 -10.87 -5.78
N GLY A 106 11.28 -10.87 -6.68
CA GLY A 106 11.37 -10.19 -7.97
C GLY A 106 12.36 -10.82 -8.96
N GLU A 107 12.66 -12.10 -8.82
CA GLU A 107 13.53 -12.84 -9.76
C GLU A 107 12.80 -13.25 -11.04
N SER A 108 11.46 -13.41 -10.98
CA SER A 108 10.64 -13.65 -12.17
C SER A 108 10.60 -12.43 -13.08
N ARG A 109 10.60 -12.66 -14.39
CA ARG A 109 10.35 -11.59 -15.40
C ARG A 109 8.86 -11.36 -15.67
N GLU A 110 8.04 -12.35 -15.32
CA GLU A 110 6.59 -12.27 -15.48
C GLU A 110 5.95 -11.57 -14.26
N PRO A 111 4.77 -10.97 -14.43
CA PRO A 111 4.00 -10.45 -13.30
C PRO A 111 3.72 -11.55 -12.26
N THR A 112 3.87 -11.21 -10.99
CA THR A 112 3.69 -12.16 -9.88
C THR A 112 2.20 -12.32 -9.54
N HIS A 113 1.74 -13.56 -9.40
CA HIS A 113 0.37 -13.92 -9.01
C HIS A 113 0.20 -14.01 -7.49
N GLU A 114 -1.05 -13.96 -7.02
CA GLU A 114 -1.35 -14.03 -5.58
C GLU A 114 -0.93 -15.35 -4.92
N ASP A 115 -0.91 -16.45 -5.69
CA ASP A 115 -0.60 -17.79 -5.22
C ASP A 115 0.89 -18.16 -5.39
N ASP A 116 1.71 -17.28 -5.98
CA ASP A 116 3.13 -17.50 -6.09
C ASP A 116 3.79 -17.53 -4.70
N PRO A 117 4.81 -18.38 -4.51
CA PRO A 117 5.45 -18.53 -3.22
C PRO A 117 6.16 -17.24 -2.80
N PRO A 118 5.85 -16.68 -1.62
CA PRO A 118 6.50 -15.48 -1.14
C PRO A 118 7.95 -15.75 -0.75
N ARG A 119 8.86 -14.83 -1.12
CA ARG A 119 10.31 -14.87 -0.83
C ARG A 119 10.83 -13.46 -0.56
N PRO A 120 10.48 -12.81 0.57
CA PRO A 120 10.90 -11.45 0.85
C PRO A 120 12.42 -11.34 0.99
N LEU A 121 12.99 -10.21 0.51
CA LEU A 121 14.43 -9.94 0.50
C LEU A 121 14.92 -9.08 1.67
N ASN A 122 14.02 -8.48 2.42
CA ASN A 122 14.32 -7.49 3.46
C ASN A 122 13.38 -7.63 4.66
N VAL A 123 13.76 -7.01 5.78
CA VAL A 123 13.01 -7.08 7.04
C VAL A 123 11.58 -6.55 6.89
N TYR A 124 11.38 -5.47 6.13
CA TYR A 124 10.04 -4.95 5.85
C TYR A 124 9.15 -6.00 5.19
N GLY A 125 9.61 -6.61 4.10
CA GLY A 125 8.87 -7.67 3.40
C GLY A 125 8.57 -8.88 4.28
N HIS A 126 9.57 -9.35 5.05
CA HIS A 126 9.38 -10.43 6.03
C HIS A 126 8.33 -10.08 7.09
N SER A 127 8.37 -8.88 7.64
CA SER A 127 7.41 -8.42 8.66
C SER A 127 5.99 -8.33 8.11
N LYS A 128 5.83 -7.86 6.86
CA LYS A 128 4.53 -7.80 6.16
C LYS A 128 3.99 -9.18 5.86
N LEU A 129 4.83 -10.11 5.38
CA LEU A 129 4.43 -11.51 5.15
C LEU A 129 3.97 -12.18 6.44
N ALA A 130 4.69 -11.97 7.55
CA ALA A 130 4.29 -12.49 8.86
C ALA A 130 2.91 -11.94 9.29
N GLY A 131 2.61 -10.68 8.94
CA GLY A 131 1.29 -10.09 9.14
C GLY A 131 0.19 -10.74 8.31
N GLU A 132 0.44 -11.01 7.02
CA GLU A 132 -0.49 -11.74 6.16
C GLU A 132 -0.80 -13.14 6.73
N ILE A 133 0.23 -13.86 7.17
CA ILE A 133 0.07 -15.18 7.80
C ILE A 133 -0.80 -15.07 9.07
N ALA A 134 -0.52 -14.07 9.90
CA ALA A 134 -1.28 -13.84 11.13
C ALA A 134 -2.76 -13.52 10.87
N VAL A 135 -3.06 -12.77 9.80
CA VAL A 135 -4.45 -12.47 9.38
C VAL A 135 -5.14 -13.74 8.89
N ARG A 136 -4.52 -14.50 7.95
CA ARG A 136 -5.11 -15.74 7.40
C ARG A 136 -5.42 -16.78 8.47
N GLN A 137 -4.54 -16.91 9.46
CA GLN A 137 -4.72 -17.89 10.56
C GLN A 137 -5.87 -17.53 11.50
N ARG A 138 -6.18 -16.24 11.66
CA ARG A 138 -7.14 -15.77 12.68
C ARG A 138 -8.51 -15.44 12.18
N LEU A 139 -8.65 -15.04 10.91
CA LEU A 139 -9.90 -14.51 10.38
C LEU A 139 -10.16 -15.08 8.97
N LYS A 140 -11.28 -15.78 8.79
CA LYS A 140 -11.72 -16.26 7.47
C LYS A 140 -12.21 -15.13 6.57
N ALA A 141 -13.01 -14.21 7.12
CA ALA A 141 -13.60 -13.08 6.39
C ALA A 141 -12.58 -11.94 6.22
N HIS A 142 -11.51 -12.17 5.43
CA HIS A 142 -10.47 -11.18 5.18
C HIS A 142 -10.21 -10.98 3.69
N ILE A 143 -9.81 -9.75 3.34
CA ILE A 143 -9.16 -9.41 2.10
C ILE A 143 -7.76 -8.90 2.43
N ILE A 144 -6.72 -9.56 1.93
CA ILE A 144 -5.35 -9.03 1.92
C ILE A 144 -5.15 -8.37 0.56
N LEU A 145 -4.94 -7.05 0.55
CA LEU A 145 -4.72 -6.27 -0.66
C LEU A 145 -3.24 -5.89 -0.76
N ARG A 146 -2.50 -6.58 -1.62
CA ARG A 146 -1.10 -6.26 -1.93
C ARG A 146 -1.06 -5.16 -2.98
N SER A 147 -0.25 -4.15 -2.74
CA SER A 147 -0.04 -3.04 -3.67
C SER A 147 1.43 -2.67 -3.74
N SER A 148 1.81 -1.92 -4.77
CA SER A 148 3.20 -1.53 -5.02
C SER A 148 3.34 -0.02 -5.20
N TRP A 149 4.50 0.54 -4.85
CA TRP A 149 4.95 1.89 -5.18
C TRP A 149 3.91 2.99 -4.91
N ILE A 150 3.30 2.97 -3.72
CA ILE A 150 2.21 3.88 -3.37
C ILE A 150 2.70 5.32 -3.30
N PHE A 151 2.01 6.22 -4.01
CA PHE A 151 2.26 7.64 -4.01
C PHE A 151 0.99 8.48 -3.78
N SER A 152 1.16 9.71 -3.29
CA SER A 152 0.08 10.67 -3.06
C SER A 152 0.62 12.09 -2.81
N ALA A 153 -0.26 13.08 -2.73
CA ALA A 153 0.08 14.42 -2.28
C ALA A 153 0.38 14.50 -0.76
N HIS A 154 0.15 13.40 -0.01
CA HIS A 154 0.34 13.33 1.44
C HIS A 154 1.50 12.42 1.82
N GLY A 155 2.03 12.63 3.05
CA GLY A 155 3.12 11.82 3.59
C GLY A 155 4.42 11.96 2.81
N GLN A 156 5.37 11.06 3.05
CA GLN A 156 6.62 10.93 2.30
C GLN A 156 6.47 9.83 1.26
N ASN A 157 6.91 10.09 0.03
CA ASN A 157 6.89 9.12 -1.07
C ASN A 157 7.87 9.54 -2.17
N PHE A 158 8.05 8.66 -3.14
CA PHE A 158 8.98 8.85 -4.22
C PHE A 158 8.71 10.12 -5.05
N VAL A 159 7.44 10.42 -5.37
CA VAL A 159 7.08 11.62 -6.15
C VAL A 159 7.57 12.89 -5.46
N LYS A 160 7.28 13.05 -4.17
CA LYS A 160 7.71 14.22 -3.39
C LYS A 160 9.23 14.29 -3.24
N THR A 161 9.89 13.13 -3.13
CA THR A 161 11.34 13.04 -3.06
C THR A 161 11.97 13.52 -4.36
N ILE A 162 11.50 13.05 -5.51
CA ILE A 162 12.01 13.47 -6.83
C ILE A 162 11.77 14.95 -7.06
N LEU A 163 10.58 15.48 -6.77
CA LEU A 163 10.28 16.92 -6.89
C LEU A 163 11.24 17.76 -6.05
N ARG A 164 11.48 17.37 -4.80
CA ARG A 164 12.44 18.10 -3.93
C ARG A 164 13.87 18.04 -4.48
N LEU A 165 14.32 16.88 -4.91
CA LEU A 165 15.67 16.68 -5.43
C LEU A 165 15.86 17.41 -6.78
N ALA A 166 14.85 17.42 -7.66
CA ALA A 166 14.91 18.12 -8.94
C ALA A 166 15.15 19.64 -8.80
N ASN A 167 14.79 20.23 -7.66
CA ASN A 167 15.04 21.63 -7.37
C ASN A 167 16.42 21.90 -6.74
N THR A 168 17.14 20.86 -6.32
CA THR A 168 18.41 21.02 -5.58
C THR A 168 19.59 20.29 -6.20
N GLN A 169 19.36 19.39 -7.14
CA GLN A 169 20.39 18.53 -7.74
C GLN A 169 20.17 18.40 -9.26
N SER A 170 21.25 18.40 -10.02
CA SER A 170 21.24 18.07 -11.45
C SER A 170 22.61 17.51 -11.85
N PRO A 171 22.68 16.33 -12.50
CA PRO A 171 21.57 15.41 -12.80
C PRO A 171 21.12 14.58 -11.59
N LEU A 172 19.89 14.06 -11.64
CA LEU A 172 19.43 13.02 -10.72
C LEU A 172 19.85 11.64 -11.24
N ARG A 173 20.42 10.81 -10.36
CA ARG A 173 20.75 9.41 -10.68
C ARG A 173 19.69 8.50 -10.07
N VAL A 174 18.95 7.76 -10.89
CA VAL A 174 17.82 6.95 -10.47
C VAL A 174 17.92 5.54 -11.04
N VAL A 175 17.60 4.54 -10.20
CA VAL A 175 17.65 3.12 -10.55
C VAL A 175 16.70 2.81 -11.72
N ASP A 176 17.19 2.09 -12.74
CA ASP A 176 16.47 1.78 -13.97
C ASP A 176 16.21 0.28 -14.19
N ASP A 177 16.82 -0.57 -13.38
CA ASP A 177 16.67 -2.04 -13.43
C ASP A 177 15.70 -2.58 -12.37
N GLN A 178 14.94 -1.72 -11.67
CA GLN A 178 13.82 -2.11 -10.83
C GLN A 178 12.52 -1.68 -11.50
N ILE A 179 11.63 -2.63 -11.79
CA ILE A 179 10.38 -2.44 -12.49
C ILE A 179 9.19 -2.69 -11.56
N GLY A 180 8.16 -1.85 -11.62
CA GLY A 180 6.95 -1.99 -10.81
C GLY A 180 5.77 -1.17 -11.33
N GLY A 181 4.65 -1.21 -10.62
CA GLY A 181 3.44 -0.47 -10.94
C GLY A 181 3.22 0.67 -9.94
N PRO A 182 3.56 1.94 -10.27
CA PRO A 182 3.22 3.06 -9.39
C PRO A 182 1.71 3.11 -9.15
N THR A 183 1.28 3.26 -7.90
CA THR A 183 -0.13 3.18 -7.55
C THR A 183 -0.52 4.38 -6.70
N SER A 184 -1.51 5.17 -7.11
CA SER A 184 -1.93 6.28 -6.27
C SER A 184 -2.69 5.78 -5.05
N ALA A 185 -2.48 6.44 -3.91
CA ALA A 185 -3.23 6.14 -2.69
C ALA A 185 -4.74 6.35 -2.86
N ASP A 186 -5.13 7.24 -3.77
CA ASP A 186 -6.52 7.51 -4.09
C ASP A 186 -7.17 6.35 -4.86
N ASP A 187 -6.44 5.74 -5.82
CA ASP A 187 -6.91 4.54 -6.54
C ASP A 187 -6.99 3.33 -5.60
N VAL A 188 -6.00 3.16 -4.69
CA VAL A 188 -6.08 2.10 -3.66
C VAL A 188 -7.31 2.30 -2.77
N ALA A 189 -7.59 3.54 -2.35
CA ALA A 189 -8.76 3.86 -1.54
C ALA A 189 -10.07 3.58 -2.29
N LYS A 190 -10.13 3.92 -3.59
CA LYS A 190 -11.27 3.57 -4.44
C LYS A 190 -11.45 2.06 -4.53
N ALA A 191 -10.39 1.33 -4.82
CA ALA A 191 -10.43 -0.15 -4.91
C ALA A 191 -10.90 -0.77 -3.59
N ILE A 192 -10.47 -0.26 -2.43
CA ILE A 192 -10.95 -0.71 -1.12
C ILE A 192 -12.46 -0.50 -1.00
N LEU A 193 -13.00 0.66 -1.36
CA LEU A 193 -14.45 0.90 -1.29
C LEU A 193 -15.24 -0.01 -2.24
N ASP A 194 -14.72 -0.26 -3.45
CA ASP A 194 -15.33 -1.18 -4.42
C ASP A 194 -15.32 -2.64 -3.89
N ILE A 195 -14.22 -3.07 -3.25
CA ILE A 195 -14.11 -4.36 -2.56
C ILE A 195 -15.16 -4.45 -1.44
N LEU A 196 -15.29 -3.42 -0.60
CA LEU A 196 -16.25 -3.40 0.50
C LEU A 196 -17.69 -3.52 -0.01
N ALA A 197 -18.01 -2.84 -1.11
CA ALA A 197 -19.32 -2.98 -1.76
C ALA A 197 -19.55 -4.40 -2.28
N GLY A 198 -18.52 -5.05 -2.85
CA GLY A 198 -18.58 -6.43 -3.30
C GLY A 198 -18.76 -7.44 -2.16
N THR A 199 -18.04 -7.25 -1.06
CA THR A 199 -18.07 -8.15 0.11
C THR A 199 -19.35 -8.00 0.96
N ALA A 200 -20.11 -6.92 0.77
CA ALA A 200 -21.39 -6.71 1.46
C ALA A 200 -22.53 -7.61 0.95
N LYS A 201 -22.33 -8.31 -0.18
CA LYS A 201 -23.31 -9.27 -0.71
C LYS A 201 -23.39 -10.50 0.21
N SER A 202 -24.60 -10.97 0.49
CA SER A 202 -24.84 -12.06 1.44
C SER A 202 -24.23 -13.41 1.03
N ASP A 203 -23.96 -13.59 -0.26
CA ASP A 203 -23.38 -14.80 -0.86
C ASP A 203 -21.87 -14.67 -1.16
N PHE A 204 -21.22 -13.59 -0.71
CA PHE A 204 -19.80 -13.41 -0.97
C PHE A 204 -18.95 -14.45 -0.22
N ALA A 205 -18.20 -15.25 -1.00
CA ALA A 205 -17.38 -16.34 -0.49
C ALA A 205 -15.89 -16.25 -0.93
N GLN A 206 -15.53 -15.26 -1.73
CA GLN A 206 -14.19 -15.16 -2.32
C GLN A 206 -13.24 -14.32 -1.44
N TRP A 207 -13.17 -14.68 -0.13
CA TRP A 207 -12.19 -14.12 0.79
C TRP A 207 -10.79 -14.59 0.42
N GLY A 208 -9.77 -13.76 0.70
CA GLY A 208 -8.38 -14.13 0.46
C GLY A 208 -7.50 -12.98 0.03
N THR A 209 -6.46 -13.29 -0.74
CA THR A 209 -5.46 -12.33 -1.19
C THR A 209 -5.74 -11.85 -2.61
N TYR A 210 -5.50 -10.55 -2.82
CA TYR A 210 -5.68 -9.86 -4.09
C TYR A 210 -4.52 -8.91 -4.35
N HIS A 211 -4.17 -8.73 -5.62
CA HIS A 211 -3.21 -7.75 -6.08
C HIS A 211 -3.92 -6.53 -6.68
N PHE A 212 -3.39 -5.33 -6.39
CA PHE A 212 -3.86 -4.09 -7.02
C PHE A 212 -2.69 -3.12 -7.18
N ALA A 213 -2.31 -2.85 -8.41
CA ALA A 213 -1.23 -1.94 -8.76
C ALA A 213 -1.58 -1.14 -10.02
N GLY A 214 -0.94 0.02 -10.18
CA GLY A 214 -1.08 0.82 -11.39
C GLY A 214 -0.40 0.19 -12.60
N ALA A 215 -0.82 0.59 -13.78
CA ALA A 215 -0.31 0.14 -15.08
C ALA A 215 -0.06 1.34 -16.00
N PRO A 216 0.78 1.19 -17.05
CA PRO A 216 1.68 0.06 -17.30
C PRO A 216 2.85 0.00 -16.30
N PRO A 217 3.54 -1.15 -16.18
CA PRO A 217 4.78 -1.24 -15.40
C PRO A 217 5.84 -0.26 -15.91
N VAL A 218 6.70 0.23 -15.02
CA VAL A 218 7.71 1.24 -15.34
C VAL A 218 8.92 1.09 -14.40
N SER A 219 10.12 1.56 -14.83
CA SER A 219 11.27 1.67 -13.93
C SER A 219 11.16 2.89 -13.00
N TRP A 220 11.89 2.88 -11.87
CA TRP A 220 12.00 4.09 -11.04
C TRP A 220 12.57 5.28 -11.81
N CYS A 221 13.52 5.04 -12.71
CA CYS A 221 14.13 6.08 -13.54
C CYS A 221 13.10 6.68 -14.49
N GLU A 222 12.31 5.86 -15.18
CA GLU A 222 11.27 6.33 -16.07
C GLU A 222 10.16 7.06 -15.31
N PHE A 223 9.76 6.54 -14.15
CA PHE A 223 8.80 7.23 -13.28
C PHE A 223 9.33 8.61 -12.85
N ALA A 224 10.62 8.70 -12.46
CA ALA A 224 11.24 9.97 -12.12
C ALA A 224 11.29 10.95 -13.31
N ARG A 225 11.56 10.48 -14.53
CA ARG A 225 11.52 11.32 -15.74
C ARG A 225 10.15 11.97 -15.94
N VAL A 226 9.09 11.19 -15.79
CA VAL A 226 7.72 11.71 -15.92
C VAL A 226 7.42 12.75 -14.84
N ILE A 227 7.83 12.50 -13.57
CA ILE A 227 7.67 13.46 -12.47
C ILE A 227 8.41 14.77 -12.75
N VAL A 228 9.69 14.68 -13.20
CA VAL A 228 10.52 15.86 -13.50
C VAL A 228 9.96 16.66 -14.68
N ALA A 229 9.51 15.97 -15.73
CA ALA A 229 8.91 16.63 -16.89
C ALA A 229 7.70 17.51 -16.50
N HIS A 230 6.88 17.07 -15.55
CA HIS A 230 5.75 17.84 -15.03
C HIS A 230 6.16 19.00 -14.08
N SER A 231 7.34 18.90 -13.46
CA SER A 231 7.80 19.93 -12.51
C SER A 231 8.35 21.19 -13.20
N GLY A 232 8.67 21.10 -14.49
CA GLY A 232 9.30 22.19 -15.26
C GLY A 232 10.74 22.49 -14.83
N SER A 233 11.37 21.69 -13.97
CA SER A 233 12.72 21.96 -13.43
C SER A 233 13.85 21.84 -14.45
N GLY A 234 13.64 21.17 -15.59
CA GLY A 234 14.67 20.91 -16.61
C GLY A 234 15.80 19.97 -16.16
N THR A 235 15.72 19.39 -14.98
CA THR A 235 16.74 18.51 -14.41
C THR A 235 16.85 17.21 -15.21
N ALA A 236 18.06 16.82 -15.60
CA ALA A 236 18.30 15.55 -16.27
C ALA A 236 18.15 14.38 -15.29
N VAL A 237 17.50 13.28 -15.71
CA VAL A 237 17.40 12.03 -14.95
C VAL A 237 18.21 10.95 -15.65
N LEU A 238 19.29 10.52 -15.00
CA LEU A 238 20.23 9.53 -15.55
C LEU A 238 19.94 8.15 -14.93
N PRO A 239 19.91 7.09 -15.76
CA PRO A 239 19.73 5.72 -15.28
C PRO A 239 20.98 5.23 -14.57
N ILE A 240 20.80 4.47 -13.51
CA ILE A 240 21.84 3.68 -12.85
C ILE A 240 21.32 2.26 -12.56
N ALA A 241 22.24 1.31 -12.42
CA ALA A 241 21.86 -0.03 -11.96
C ALA A 241 21.68 -0.07 -10.44
N THR A 242 20.87 -1.00 -9.95
CA THR A 242 20.67 -1.24 -8.50
C THR A 242 21.99 -1.41 -7.74
N ARG A 243 22.97 -2.11 -8.34
CA ARG A 243 24.31 -2.30 -7.75
C ARG A 243 25.09 -1.01 -7.51
N ASP A 244 24.75 0.07 -8.25
CA ASP A 244 25.39 1.39 -8.16
C ASP A 244 24.65 2.34 -7.22
N TYR A 245 23.58 1.86 -6.58
CA TYR A 245 22.78 2.58 -5.59
C TYR A 245 22.83 1.84 -4.25
N PRO A 246 23.80 2.17 -3.37
CA PRO A 246 23.91 1.52 -2.07
C PRO A 246 22.67 1.85 -1.22
N SER A 247 22.01 0.81 -0.74
CA SER A 247 20.79 0.91 0.08
C SER A 247 20.83 -0.20 1.14
N PRO A 248 20.46 0.10 2.41
CA PRO A 248 20.45 -0.90 3.49
C PRO A 248 19.58 -2.10 3.15
N ALA A 249 18.38 -1.88 2.66
CA ALA A 249 17.45 -2.95 2.31
C ALA A 249 17.61 -3.36 0.83
N ARG A 250 17.68 -4.68 0.59
CA ARG A 250 17.58 -5.23 -0.77
C ARG A 250 16.18 -5.05 -1.32
N ARG A 251 16.08 -4.67 -2.60
CA ARG A 251 14.79 -4.47 -3.28
C ARG A 251 14.63 -5.46 -4.44
N PRO A 252 13.40 -5.96 -4.69
CA PRO A 252 13.13 -6.81 -5.85
C PRO A 252 13.39 -6.04 -7.16
N LEU A 253 13.95 -6.73 -8.17
CA LEU A 253 14.13 -6.14 -9.50
C LEU A 253 12.80 -6.08 -10.25
N ASN A 254 11.91 -7.04 -10.04
CA ASN A 254 10.56 -7.02 -10.60
C ASN A 254 9.51 -7.04 -9.48
N SER A 255 8.74 -5.96 -9.39
CA SER A 255 7.62 -5.77 -8.45
C SER A 255 6.26 -5.73 -9.17
N VAL A 256 6.20 -6.21 -10.41
CA VAL A 256 4.96 -6.20 -11.18
C VAL A 256 4.01 -7.25 -10.63
N LEU A 257 2.80 -6.81 -10.27
CA LEU A 257 1.74 -7.66 -9.74
C LEU A 257 0.71 -7.98 -10.84
N ASP A 258 0.35 -9.25 -11.01
CA ASP A 258 -0.83 -9.62 -11.78
C ASP A 258 -2.10 -9.25 -11.00
N CYS A 259 -2.95 -8.42 -11.61
CA CYS A 259 -4.19 -7.93 -11.00
C CYS A 259 -5.44 -8.56 -11.65
N SER A 260 -5.29 -9.68 -12.34
CA SER A 260 -6.41 -10.34 -13.04
C SER A 260 -7.46 -10.89 -12.08
N ARG A 261 -7.05 -11.36 -10.88
CA ARG A 261 -7.98 -11.90 -9.87
C ARG A 261 -8.94 -10.84 -9.35
N ILE A 262 -8.45 -9.65 -8.96
CA ILE A 262 -9.30 -8.57 -8.48
C ILE A 262 -10.26 -8.09 -9.57
N SER A 263 -9.81 -8.08 -10.82
CA SER A 263 -10.65 -7.73 -11.96
C SER A 263 -11.79 -8.75 -12.18
N ARG A 264 -11.50 -10.06 -12.10
CA ARG A 264 -12.53 -11.10 -12.24
C ARG A 264 -13.55 -11.08 -11.11
N VAL A 265 -13.10 -10.88 -9.87
CA VAL A 265 -13.97 -11.01 -8.69
C VAL A 265 -14.77 -9.74 -8.43
N PHE A 266 -14.14 -8.58 -8.55
CA PHE A 266 -14.74 -7.29 -8.16
C PHE A 266 -14.99 -6.36 -9.36
N GLY A 267 -14.56 -6.71 -10.57
CA GLY A 267 -14.65 -5.82 -11.75
C GLY A 267 -13.68 -4.64 -11.70
N ILE A 268 -12.72 -4.65 -10.77
CA ILE A 268 -11.77 -3.56 -10.56
C ILE A 268 -10.64 -3.67 -11.59
N LYS A 269 -10.43 -2.61 -12.37
CA LYS A 269 -9.35 -2.52 -13.36
C LYS A 269 -8.13 -1.83 -12.77
N GLN A 270 -6.93 -2.18 -13.26
CA GLN A 270 -5.70 -1.46 -12.95
C GLN A 270 -5.80 0.00 -13.44
N PRO A 271 -5.45 0.99 -12.59
CA PRO A 271 -5.48 2.38 -12.96
C PRO A 271 -4.26 2.76 -13.82
N ASP A 272 -4.42 3.73 -14.72
CA ASP A 272 -3.29 4.41 -15.34
C ASP A 272 -2.66 5.38 -14.33
N TRP A 273 -1.46 5.04 -13.85
CA TRP A 273 -0.74 5.85 -12.87
C TRP A 273 -0.37 7.24 -13.38
N ARG A 274 -0.27 7.45 -14.71
CA ARG A 274 0.07 8.76 -15.29
C ARG A 274 -1.04 9.78 -15.05
N ALA A 275 -2.29 9.36 -15.24
CA ALA A 275 -3.45 10.20 -14.96
C ALA A 275 -3.51 10.55 -13.45
N ALA A 276 -3.30 9.55 -12.59
CA ALA A 276 -3.26 9.75 -11.14
C ALA A 276 -2.10 10.66 -10.70
N LEU A 277 -0.93 10.54 -11.35
CA LEU A 277 0.22 11.40 -11.07
C LEU A 277 -0.09 12.87 -11.37
N GLY A 278 -0.76 13.17 -12.50
CA GLY A 278 -1.20 14.53 -12.84
C GLY A 278 -2.00 15.15 -11.69
N ASN A 279 -3.03 14.47 -11.21
CA ASN A 279 -3.86 14.93 -10.09
C ASN A 279 -3.05 15.17 -8.80
N VAL A 280 -2.07 14.30 -8.52
CA VAL A 280 -1.19 14.45 -7.34
C VAL A 280 -0.30 15.69 -7.47
N LEU A 281 0.27 15.93 -8.64
CA LEU A 281 1.13 17.09 -8.89
C LEU A 281 0.34 18.41 -8.82
N GLU A 282 -0.85 18.46 -9.39
CA GLU A 282 -1.76 19.63 -9.24
C GLU A 282 -2.10 19.90 -7.78
N ALA A 283 -2.41 18.86 -6.99
CA ALA A 283 -2.69 19.01 -5.57
C ALA A 283 -1.47 19.46 -4.74
N LEU A 284 -0.25 19.21 -5.20
CA LEU A 284 0.99 19.69 -4.56
C LEU A 284 1.25 21.16 -4.91
N THR A 285 1.03 21.57 -6.14
CA THR A 285 1.21 22.98 -6.58
C THR A 285 0.16 23.92 -5.99
N ALA A 286 -1.08 23.47 -5.83
CA ALA A 286 -2.16 24.26 -5.22
C ALA A 286 -1.93 24.59 -3.72
N LYS A 287 -0.94 23.95 -3.05
CA LYS A 287 -0.60 24.15 -1.63
C LYS A 287 0.62 25.02 -1.40
N THR A 288 1.29 25.43 -2.49
CA THR A 288 2.43 26.34 -2.48
C THR A 288 1.96 27.77 -2.74
#